data_26288c41c96fef6a059336b445f23a39
#
_entry.id   26288c41c96fef6a059336b445f23a39
#
_cell.length_a   1.000
_cell.length_b   1.000
_cell.length_c   1.000
_cell.angle_alpha   90.00
_cell.angle_beta   90.00
_cell.angle_gamma   90.00
#
_symmetry.space_group_name_H-M   'P 1'
#
loop_
_entity.id
_entity.type
_entity.pdbx_description
1 polymer ?
#
loop_
_entity_poly.entity_id
_entity_poly.type
_entity_poly.pdbx_seq_one_letter_code
_entity_poly.pdbx_strand_id
1 'polypeptide(L)'
;AVRAVAEGPWGRSAAEVEVAPADRAKAVVLGDPAAARYLEAQGFQVEEGFTLPLEADLVVVGTGVLDLPEGAPEALRAFLRRGGGLLFTATPKGLFFGGWDRALPEELPLKPLGREGAALVLVLDVSGSMAGEKLSMAVAGALALVESAAPEDRLGVVVFSSGHRVLFPPRPMTAQAKKEAESLLLSLRAGGGTVLGGAFREAVRLLHGVPGERKAVLVLTDGLIADAKEPILDLAQTSGVEVSALALGPDADAPFLKELARRGGGRFYQAPSPRELPRLFLREGQEVFRGEALEGRFPVEARPHPLTEGFRFPPLSVLLPARAELWAEVLLTSGERAVLAIGERGEGRVAALATDLSRSWRDFPEASAFLGGLFRWLIGARRALALYAYPEGEGVRVVALGPLEAPEILSGGTRRPMVPTGPLRFEARVEGEGVLLDRGLRLPLALPLPGEWSPRDGREVLRALAEASGGRLLAGPGEASSGKEALPLRPFLVGFALALFLLERFLEARLDRGASRALP
;
A
#
# COMPACT_ATOMS: atom_id res chain seq x y z
N ALA A 1 5.98 0.53 34.52
CA ALA A 1 6.23 -0.74 35.17
C ALA A 1 4.91 -1.38 35.60
N VAL A 2 4.66 -2.60 35.22
CA VAL A 2 3.48 -3.36 35.68
C VAL A 2 3.97 -4.29 36.80
N ARG A 3 3.42 -4.09 37.99
CA ARG A 3 3.70 -4.94 39.13
C ARG A 3 2.78 -6.16 39.09
N ALA A 4 3.32 -7.32 38.74
CA ALA A 4 2.59 -8.58 38.86
C ALA A 4 2.77 -9.12 40.29
N VAL A 5 1.68 -9.26 41.03
CA VAL A 5 1.65 -9.90 42.35
C VAL A 5 0.94 -11.22 42.19
N ALA A 6 1.64 -12.31 42.39
CA ALA A 6 1.04 -13.64 42.47
C ALA A 6 0.81 -13.97 43.97
N GLU A 7 -0.44 -14.17 44.37
CA GLU A 7 -0.81 -14.73 45.66
C GLU A 7 -1.29 -16.17 45.45
N GLY A 8 -0.62 -17.09 46.07
CA GLY A 8 -0.99 -18.50 46.06
C GLY A 8 -1.02 -19.08 47.48
N PRO A 9 -1.49 -20.31 47.67
CA PRO A 9 -1.54 -20.99 48.99
C PRO A 9 -0.17 -21.11 49.65
N TRP A 10 0.90 -20.81 48.94
CA TRP A 10 2.31 -20.94 49.38
C TRP A 10 3.00 -19.60 49.65
N GLY A 11 2.28 -18.47 49.60
CA GLY A 11 2.82 -17.15 49.88
C GLY A 11 2.60 -16.14 48.76
N ARG A 12 3.07 -14.94 49.02
CA ARG A 12 2.95 -13.78 48.11
C ARG A 12 4.28 -13.57 47.41
N SER A 13 4.30 -13.68 46.09
CA SER A 13 5.44 -13.35 45.26
C SER A 13 5.12 -12.13 44.39
N ALA A 14 5.96 -11.13 44.42
CA ALA A 14 5.84 -9.95 43.57
C ALA A 14 7.03 -9.91 42.61
N ALA A 15 6.77 -9.91 41.33
CA ALA A 15 7.74 -9.60 40.29
C ALA A 15 7.36 -8.26 39.64
N GLU A 16 8.25 -7.32 39.64
CA GLU A 16 8.12 -6.10 38.87
C GLU A 16 8.73 -6.36 37.51
N VAL A 17 7.89 -6.54 36.51
CA VAL A 17 8.32 -6.64 35.12
C VAL A 17 8.07 -5.28 34.48
N GLU A 18 9.12 -4.65 34.02
CA GLU A 18 8.99 -3.53 33.13
C GLU A 18 8.46 -4.06 31.80
N VAL A 19 7.16 -4.04 31.66
CA VAL A 19 6.52 -4.30 30.37
C VAL A 19 6.77 -3.03 29.57
N ALA A 20 7.74 -3.05 28.67
CA ALA A 20 7.76 -2.08 27.59
C ALA A 20 6.37 -2.07 26.96
N PRO A 21 5.74 -0.90 26.75
CA PRO A 21 4.46 -0.85 26.05
C PRO A 21 4.66 -1.65 24.78
N ALA A 22 3.80 -2.64 24.53
CA ALA A 22 3.86 -3.39 23.28
C ALA A 22 3.80 -2.33 22.18
N ASP A 23 4.88 -2.22 21.40
CA ASP A 23 4.97 -1.24 20.33
C ASP A 23 3.72 -1.40 19.49
N ARG A 24 2.86 -0.37 19.48
CA ARG A 24 1.66 -0.38 18.67
C ARG A 24 2.11 -0.54 17.23
N ALA A 25 1.43 -1.41 16.49
CA ALA A 25 1.71 -1.53 15.08
C ALA A 25 1.53 -0.16 14.41
N LYS A 26 2.52 0.24 13.63
CA LYS A 26 2.50 1.53 12.92
C LYS A 26 1.92 1.35 11.53
N ALA A 27 0.99 2.23 11.17
CA ALA A 27 0.43 2.28 9.83
C ALA A 27 0.62 3.68 9.23
N VAL A 28 1.03 3.73 7.98
CA VAL A 28 1.06 4.96 7.17
C VAL A 28 -0.11 4.91 6.21
N VAL A 29 -0.92 5.98 6.18
CA VAL A 29 -2.08 6.08 5.30
C VAL A 29 -1.89 7.22 4.30
N LEU A 30 -1.98 6.88 3.03
CA LEU A 30 -1.78 7.78 1.91
C LEU A 30 -3.12 8.01 1.21
N GLY A 31 -3.85 9.03 1.64
CA GLY A 31 -5.04 9.52 0.94
C GLY A 31 -6.32 8.68 1.08
N ASP A 32 -6.44 7.84 2.12
CA ASP A 32 -7.70 7.13 2.45
C ASP A 32 -8.13 7.36 3.91
N PRO A 33 -8.89 8.42 4.20
CA PRO A 33 -9.33 8.71 5.56
C PRO A 33 -10.28 7.65 6.15
N ALA A 34 -10.94 6.85 5.31
CA ALA A 34 -11.79 5.75 5.80
C ALA A 34 -10.92 4.62 6.34
N ALA A 35 -9.88 4.24 5.62
CA ALA A 35 -8.92 3.23 6.08
C ALA A 35 -8.20 3.68 7.36
N ALA A 36 -7.84 4.97 7.49
CA ALA A 36 -7.22 5.53 8.70
C ALA A 36 -8.10 5.29 9.94
N ARG A 37 -9.40 5.62 9.85
CA ARG A 37 -10.34 5.40 10.96
C ARG A 37 -10.48 3.93 11.37
N TYR A 38 -10.50 3.01 10.39
CA TYR A 38 -10.53 1.58 10.69
C TYR A 38 -9.25 1.10 11.38
N LEU A 39 -8.08 1.60 10.95
CA LEU A 39 -6.79 1.28 11.58
C LEU A 39 -6.71 1.80 13.02
N GLU A 40 -7.12 3.04 13.27
CA GLU A 40 -7.19 3.62 14.61
C GLU A 40 -8.13 2.82 15.52
N ALA A 41 -9.30 2.43 15.02
CA ALA A 41 -10.26 1.58 15.74
C ALA A 41 -9.68 0.20 16.09
N GLN A 42 -8.71 -0.30 15.31
CA GLN A 42 -7.97 -1.53 15.57
C GLN A 42 -6.72 -1.31 16.45
N GLY A 43 -6.46 -0.09 16.91
CA GLY A 43 -5.37 0.26 17.82
C GLY A 43 -4.01 0.46 17.15
N PHE A 44 -3.96 0.66 15.84
CA PHE A 44 -2.74 1.08 15.15
C PHE A 44 -2.36 2.51 15.52
N GLN A 45 -1.07 2.79 15.53
CA GLN A 45 -0.57 4.17 15.47
C GLN A 45 -0.59 4.58 14.00
N VAL A 46 -1.48 5.51 13.64
CA VAL A 46 -1.66 5.95 12.25
C VAL A 46 -0.90 7.25 12.03
N GLU A 47 -0.13 7.29 10.96
CA GLU A 47 0.53 8.48 10.44
C GLU A 47 0.00 8.77 9.03
N GLU A 48 -0.34 10.02 8.76
CA GLU A 48 -0.73 10.47 7.42
C GLU A 48 0.45 11.13 6.70
N GLY A 49 0.62 10.81 5.44
CA GLY A 49 1.68 11.38 4.61
C GLY A 49 2.82 10.40 4.31
N PHE A 50 3.59 10.75 3.28
CA PHE A 50 4.70 9.93 2.78
C PHE A 50 6.03 10.50 3.25
N THR A 51 6.72 9.78 4.11
CA THR A 51 8.07 10.10 4.59
C THR A 51 9.04 8.97 4.31
N LEU A 52 10.28 9.28 3.96
CA LEU A 52 11.33 8.29 3.76
C LEU A 52 12.37 8.42 4.89
N PRO A 53 12.88 7.30 5.43
CA PRO A 53 12.50 5.90 5.16
C PRO A 53 11.12 5.55 5.70
N LEU A 54 10.44 4.58 5.06
CA LEU A 54 9.15 4.07 5.53
C LEU A 54 9.33 3.22 6.80
N GLU A 55 9.08 3.80 7.95
CA GLU A 55 9.12 3.13 9.25
C GLU A 55 7.70 2.76 9.71
N ALA A 56 7.12 1.78 9.04
CA ALA A 56 5.78 1.28 9.32
C ALA A 56 5.73 -0.25 9.24
N ASP A 57 4.66 -0.85 9.78
CA ASP A 57 4.33 -2.26 9.57
C ASP A 57 3.38 -2.42 8.38
N LEU A 58 2.49 -1.44 8.18
CA LEU A 58 1.49 -1.40 7.12
C LEU A 58 1.49 -0.04 6.41
N VAL A 59 1.37 -0.06 5.09
CA VAL A 59 1.08 1.14 4.31
C VAL A 59 -0.22 0.94 3.54
N VAL A 60 -1.15 1.89 3.70
CA VAL A 60 -2.39 1.94 2.91
C VAL A 60 -2.28 3.01 1.85
N VAL A 61 -2.50 2.63 0.60
CA VAL A 61 -2.33 3.49 -0.56
C VAL A 61 -3.68 3.76 -1.21
N GLY A 62 -4.22 4.94 -0.93
CA GLY A 62 -5.47 5.47 -1.50
C GLY A 62 -5.25 6.76 -2.30
N THR A 63 -4.02 7.09 -2.67
CA THR A 63 -3.68 8.26 -3.50
C THR A 63 -2.95 7.83 -4.77
N GLY A 64 -2.75 8.76 -5.72
CA GLY A 64 -2.07 8.51 -6.97
C GLY A 64 -0.54 8.56 -6.85
N VAL A 65 0.13 7.85 -7.76
CA VAL A 65 1.60 7.86 -7.87
C VAL A 65 2.13 9.28 -8.03
N LEU A 66 1.45 10.12 -8.83
CA LEU A 66 1.87 11.50 -9.10
C LEU A 66 1.59 12.47 -7.95
N ASP A 67 0.79 12.09 -6.97
CA ASP A 67 0.55 12.88 -5.77
C ASP A 67 1.60 12.62 -4.69
N LEU A 68 2.52 11.66 -4.92
CA LEU A 68 3.63 11.30 -4.05
C LEU A 68 4.97 11.81 -4.57
N PRO A 69 6.00 11.90 -3.72
CA PRO A 69 7.35 12.24 -4.14
C PRO A 69 7.91 11.25 -5.18
N GLU A 70 8.82 11.74 -6.01
CA GLU A 70 9.59 10.89 -6.93
C GLU A 70 10.30 9.76 -6.16
N GLY A 71 10.27 8.53 -6.71
CA GLY A 71 10.82 7.35 -6.04
C GLY A 71 9.86 6.64 -5.08
N ALA A 72 8.61 7.11 -4.90
CA ALA A 72 7.63 6.46 -4.04
C ALA A 72 7.33 5.00 -4.45
N PRO A 73 7.17 4.64 -5.75
CA PRO A 73 6.97 3.25 -6.14
C PRO A 73 8.13 2.33 -5.72
N GLU A 74 9.37 2.79 -5.92
CA GLU A 74 10.58 2.04 -5.53
C GLU A 74 10.67 1.86 -4.02
N ALA A 75 10.29 2.88 -3.26
CA ALA A 75 10.27 2.82 -1.80
C ALA A 75 9.21 1.82 -1.28
N LEU A 76 8.01 1.81 -1.88
CA LEU A 76 6.96 0.84 -1.56
C LEU A 76 7.35 -0.58 -1.95
N ARG A 77 8.00 -0.76 -3.11
CA ARG A 77 8.57 -2.05 -3.53
C ARG A 77 9.63 -2.53 -2.54
N ALA A 78 10.55 -1.67 -2.15
CA ALA A 78 11.57 -1.99 -1.16
C ALA A 78 10.97 -2.29 0.23
N PHE A 79 9.91 -1.57 0.62
CA PHE A 79 9.17 -1.81 1.85
C PHE A 79 8.51 -3.20 1.84
N LEU A 80 7.83 -3.57 0.76
CA LEU A 80 7.20 -4.87 0.58
C LEU A 80 8.24 -6.01 0.61
N ARG A 81 9.36 -5.85 -0.10
CA ARG A 81 10.45 -6.85 -0.11
C ARG A 81 11.05 -7.12 1.27
N ARG A 82 11.01 -6.15 2.18
CA ARG A 82 11.47 -6.29 3.57
C ARG A 82 10.39 -6.79 4.54
N GLY A 83 9.31 -7.37 4.04
CA GLY A 83 8.25 -7.95 4.84
C GLY A 83 7.15 -6.94 5.27
N GLY A 84 7.10 -5.74 4.68
CA GLY A 84 6.03 -4.78 4.95
C GLY A 84 4.69 -5.20 4.37
N GLY A 85 3.58 -4.76 4.98
CA GLY A 85 2.23 -4.94 4.46
C GLY A 85 1.81 -3.77 3.57
N LEU A 86 1.25 -4.04 2.39
CA LEU A 86 0.66 -3.02 1.51
C LEU A 86 -0.83 -3.29 1.29
N LEU A 87 -1.65 -2.25 1.42
CA LEU A 87 -3.05 -2.28 1.01
C LEU A 87 -3.31 -1.16 0.00
N PHE A 88 -3.76 -1.53 -1.18
CA PHE A 88 -4.24 -0.56 -2.17
C PHE A 88 -5.75 -0.47 -2.12
N THR A 89 -6.29 0.76 -2.04
CA THR A 89 -7.73 1.02 -1.97
C THR A 89 -8.20 1.88 -3.14
N ALA A 90 -9.44 1.63 -3.56
CA ALA A 90 -10.07 2.35 -4.66
C ALA A 90 -10.72 3.64 -4.13
N THR A 91 -9.93 4.66 -3.94
CA THR A 91 -10.42 6.03 -3.75
C THR A 91 -10.55 6.73 -5.13
N PRO A 92 -11.11 7.94 -5.21
CA PRO A 92 -11.13 8.70 -6.47
C PRO A 92 -9.76 8.97 -7.10
N LYS A 93 -8.68 8.82 -6.32
CA LYS A 93 -7.28 9.00 -6.76
C LYS A 93 -6.40 7.76 -6.58
N GLY A 94 -6.91 6.71 -5.94
CA GLY A 94 -6.14 5.52 -5.62
C GLY A 94 -6.27 4.40 -6.65
N LEU A 95 -5.63 3.27 -6.38
CA LEU A 95 -5.60 2.06 -7.19
C LEU A 95 -5.34 2.36 -8.68
N PHE A 96 -6.23 1.96 -9.60
CA PHE A 96 -6.06 2.19 -11.04
C PHE A 96 -6.15 3.66 -11.42
N PHE A 97 -6.99 4.44 -10.75
CA PHE A 97 -7.07 5.89 -10.95
C PHE A 97 -5.77 6.61 -10.59
N GLY A 98 -5.02 6.03 -9.65
CA GLY A 98 -3.70 6.53 -9.25
C GLY A 98 -2.53 6.04 -10.09
N GLY A 99 -2.77 5.17 -11.09
CA GLY A 99 -1.71 4.63 -11.96
C GLY A 99 -0.83 3.56 -11.33
N TRP A 100 -1.27 2.93 -10.24
CA TRP A 100 -0.50 1.89 -9.52
C TRP A 100 -0.36 0.60 -10.32
N ASP A 101 -1.32 0.28 -11.18
CA ASP A 101 -1.26 -0.85 -12.13
C ASP A 101 -0.09 -0.75 -13.13
N ARG A 102 0.44 0.44 -13.33
CA ARG A 102 1.60 0.74 -14.19
C ARG A 102 2.89 0.90 -13.40
N ALA A 103 2.80 1.55 -12.23
CA ALA A 103 3.97 1.83 -11.39
C ALA A 103 4.48 0.58 -10.66
N LEU A 104 3.57 -0.31 -10.25
CA LEU A 104 3.85 -1.55 -9.52
C LEU A 104 3.13 -2.75 -10.17
N PRO A 105 3.38 -3.03 -11.46
CA PRO A 105 2.62 -4.06 -12.20
C PRO A 105 2.82 -5.48 -11.68
N GLU A 106 3.96 -5.76 -11.06
CA GLU A 106 4.29 -7.09 -10.52
C GLU A 106 3.82 -7.27 -9.08
N GLU A 107 3.70 -6.17 -8.33
CA GLU A 107 3.35 -6.16 -6.93
C GLU A 107 1.83 -6.01 -6.71
N LEU A 108 1.11 -5.40 -7.64
CA LEU A 108 -0.33 -5.19 -7.49
C LEU A 108 -1.12 -6.48 -7.80
N PRO A 109 -1.93 -7.00 -6.86
CA PRO A 109 -2.67 -8.25 -7.05
C PRO A 109 -3.90 -8.13 -7.99
N LEU A 110 -4.30 -6.90 -8.31
CA LEU A 110 -5.40 -6.61 -9.23
C LEU A 110 -4.93 -5.82 -10.44
N LYS A 111 -5.50 -6.15 -11.61
CA LYS A 111 -5.39 -5.36 -12.83
C LYS A 111 -6.75 -4.88 -13.30
N PRO A 112 -6.83 -3.70 -13.96
CA PRO A 112 -8.09 -3.28 -14.57
C PRO A 112 -8.60 -4.33 -15.55
N LEU A 113 -9.88 -4.64 -15.46
CA LEU A 113 -10.55 -5.50 -16.42
C LEU A 113 -10.74 -4.70 -17.71
N GLY A 114 -10.39 -5.30 -18.85
CA GLY A 114 -10.33 -4.66 -20.15
C GLY A 114 -11.47 -3.69 -20.40
N ARG A 115 -11.11 -2.49 -20.73
CA ARG A 115 -11.97 -1.41 -21.21
C ARG A 115 -11.79 -1.28 -22.72
N GLU A 116 -12.77 -0.79 -23.43
CA GLU A 116 -12.52 -0.21 -24.73
C GLU A 116 -11.57 0.98 -24.52
N GLY A 117 -10.37 0.95 -25.14
CA GLY A 117 -9.34 1.94 -24.90
C GLY A 117 -9.83 3.37 -25.12
N ALA A 118 -9.39 4.30 -24.31
CA ALA A 118 -9.64 5.72 -24.54
C ALA A 118 -8.86 6.24 -25.75
N ALA A 119 -9.36 7.28 -26.39
CA ALA A 119 -8.69 7.96 -27.49
C ALA A 119 -8.31 9.38 -27.11
N LEU A 120 -7.02 9.73 -27.19
CA LEU A 120 -6.50 11.04 -26.90
C LEU A 120 -5.76 11.60 -28.13
N VAL A 121 -6.01 12.85 -28.47
CA VAL A 121 -5.18 13.59 -29.42
C VAL A 121 -4.50 14.74 -28.69
N LEU A 122 -3.16 14.73 -28.70
CA LEU A 122 -2.34 15.85 -28.26
C LEU A 122 -2.24 16.89 -29.40
N VAL A 123 -2.66 18.11 -29.13
CA VAL A 123 -2.49 19.28 -30.01
C VAL A 123 -1.34 20.12 -29.45
N LEU A 124 -0.17 19.99 -30.07
CA LEU A 124 1.09 20.47 -29.54
C LEU A 124 1.58 21.70 -30.33
N ASP A 125 1.78 22.80 -29.63
CA ASP A 125 2.41 24.00 -30.16
C ASP A 125 3.90 23.74 -30.46
N VAL A 126 4.30 24.01 -31.68
CA VAL A 126 5.70 24.01 -32.13
C VAL A 126 6.09 25.38 -32.75
N SER A 127 5.43 26.44 -32.34
CA SER A 127 5.75 27.82 -32.76
C SER A 127 7.16 28.24 -32.34
N GLY A 128 7.62 29.39 -32.85
CA GLY A 128 8.96 29.90 -32.58
C GLY A 128 9.25 30.14 -31.09
N SER A 129 8.24 30.51 -30.28
CA SER A 129 8.36 30.73 -28.84
C SER A 129 8.62 29.47 -28.05
N MET A 130 8.27 28.31 -28.61
CA MET A 130 8.53 26.99 -28.01
C MET A 130 9.98 26.50 -28.14
N ALA A 131 10.86 27.26 -28.81
CA ALA A 131 12.25 26.84 -29.04
C ALA A 131 13.02 26.58 -27.73
N GLY A 132 13.95 25.61 -27.77
CA GLY A 132 14.84 25.28 -26.66
C GLY A 132 14.19 24.37 -25.60
N GLU A 133 14.31 24.74 -24.33
CA GLU A 133 13.86 23.94 -23.20
C GLU A 133 12.34 23.66 -23.24
N LYS A 134 11.53 24.61 -23.68
CA LYS A 134 10.07 24.44 -23.77
C LYS A 134 9.69 23.27 -24.67
N LEU A 135 10.22 23.24 -25.91
CA LEU A 135 9.93 22.11 -26.83
C LEU A 135 10.52 20.81 -26.32
N SER A 136 11.73 20.84 -25.77
CA SER A 136 12.35 19.62 -25.23
C SER A 136 11.53 19.01 -24.10
N MET A 137 11.01 19.83 -23.19
CA MET A 137 10.15 19.36 -22.09
C MET A 137 8.75 18.96 -22.57
N ALA A 138 8.20 19.63 -23.57
CA ALA A 138 6.94 19.23 -24.19
C ALA A 138 7.05 17.87 -24.89
N VAL A 139 8.16 17.63 -25.59
CA VAL A 139 8.47 16.31 -26.18
C VAL A 139 8.63 15.25 -25.09
N ALA A 140 9.38 15.55 -24.01
CA ALA A 140 9.51 14.63 -22.89
C ALA A 140 8.14 14.31 -22.25
N GLY A 141 7.26 15.29 -22.11
CA GLY A 141 5.88 15.09 -21.66
C GLY A 141 5.07 14.21 -22.60
N ALA A 142 5.15 14.46 -23.89
CA ALA A 142 4.47 13.66 -24.91
C ALA A 142 4.98 12.20 -24.91
N LEU A 143 6.29 11.98 -24.73
CA LEU A 143 6.87 10.64 -24.57
C LEU A 143 6.35 9.94 -23.31
N ALA A 144 6.29 10.65 -22.19
CA ALA A 144 5.73 10.11 -20.95
C ALA A 144 4.23 9.74 -21.13
N LEU A 145 3.47 10.55 -21.88
CA LEU A 145 2.09 10.25 -22.23
C LEU A 145 1.98 8.97 -23.12
N VAL A 146 2.86 8.85 -24.13
CA VAL A 146 2.96 7.64 -24.99
C VAL A 146 3.25 6.40 -24.16
N GLU A 147 4.22 6.47 -23.25
CA GLU A 147 4.56 5.33 -22.38
C GLU A 147 3.43 4.98 -21.41
N SER A 148 2.68 5.96 -20.95
CA SER A 148 1.56 5.75 -20.03
C SER A 148 0.33 5.09 -20.68
N ALA A 149 0.16 5.15 -21.99
CA ALA A 149 -0.96 4.54 -22.69
C ALA A 149 -0.85 3.02 -22.72
N ALA A 150 -1.96 2.31 -22.46
CA ALA A 150 -2.05 0.86 -22.63
C ALA A 150 -2.15 0.47 -24.12
N PRO A 151 -1.88 -0.77 -24.51
CA PRO A 151 -1.96 -1.20 -25.91
C PRO A 151 -3.32 -0.95 -26.56
N GLU A 152 -4.40 -1.01 -25.80
CA GLU A 152 -5.77 -0.73 -26.25
C GLU A 152 -6.09 0.76 -26.35
N ASP A 153 -5.35 1.63 -25.67
CA ASP A 153 -5.53 3.08 -25.75
C ASP A 153 -5.02 3.62 -27.10
N ARG A 154 -5.70 4.64 -27.61
CA ARG A 154 -5.34 5.30 -28.86
C ARG A 154 -4.79 6.68 -28.60
N LEU A 155 -3.59 6.93 -29.06
CA LEU A 155 -2.96 8.25 -28.99
C LEU A 155 -2.64 8.74 -30.39
N GLY A 156 -2.98 10.01 -30.66
CA GLY A 156 -2.57 10.77 -31.84
C GLY A 156 -1.91 12.07 -31.45
N VAL A 157 -1.12 12.63 -32.35
CA VAL A 157 -0.50 13.95 -32.17
C VAL A 157 -0.70 14.80 -33.42
N VAL A 158 -1.22 15.99 -33.21
CA VAL A 158 -1.30 17.06 -34.19
C VAL A 158 -0.42 18.22 -33.72
N VAL A 159 0.52 18.61 -34.52
CA VAL A 159 1.38 19.78 -34.22
C VAL A 159 0.91 21.02 -34.96
N PHE A 160 1.06 22.19 -34.34
CA PHE A 160 0.69 23.46 -34.99
C PHE A 160 1.72 24.56 -34.78
N SER A 161 1.76 25.47 -35.73
CA SER A 161 2.48 26.73 -35.71
C SER A 161 1.73 27.76 -36.55
N SER A 162 2.29 28.29 -37.65
CA SER A 162 1.53 29.06 -38.65
C SER A 162 0.52 28.22 -39.46
N GLY A 163 0.64 26.91 -39.41
CA GLY A 163 -0.28 25.92 -39.95
C GLY A 163 -0.29 24.72 -39.02
N HIS A 164 -0.89 23.59 -39.46
CA HIS A 164 -0.90 22.38 -38.68
C HIS A 164 -0.53 21.15 -39.50
N ARG A 165 -0.12 20.08 -38.80
CA ARG A 165 0.24 18.79 -39.40
C ARG A 165 -0.11 17.68 -38.42
N VAL A 166 -0.73 16.64 -38.92
CA VAL A 166 -0.89 15.36 -38.17
C VAL A 166 0.49 14.71 -38.13
N LEU A 167 1.08 14.64 -36.93
CA LEU A 167 2.36 13.95 -36.73
C LEU A 167 2.14 12.44 -36.84
N PHE A 168 1.13 11.94 -36.15
CA PHE A 168 0.54 10.61 -36.35
C PHE A 168 -0.92 10.61 -35.87
N PRO A 169 -1.81 9.84 -36.57
CA PRO A 169 -3.22 9.74 -36.21
C PRO A 169 -3.43 8.90 -34.95
N PRO A 170 -4.60 9.02 -34.27
CA PRO A 170 -4.94 8.16 -33.15
C PRO A 170 -4.91 6.69 -33.54
N ARG A 171 -4.02 5.92 -32.89
CA ARG A 171 -3.83 4.49 -33.13
C ARG A 171 -3.51 3.77 -31.83
N PRO A 172 -3.79 2.44 -31.73
CA PRO A 172 -3.45 1.64 -30.55
C PRO A 172 -1.97 1.75 -30.19
N MET A 173 -1.67 1.96 -28.91
CA MET A 173 -0.31 2.17 -28.41
C MET A 173 0.41 0.85 -28.12
N THR A 174 0.50 0.01 -29.14
CA THR A 174 1.34 -1.19 -29.11
C THR A 174 2.82 -0.83 -28.94
N ALA A 175 3.66 -1.78 -28.51
CA ALA A 175 5.11 -1.54 -28.36
C ALA A 175 5.77 -0.99 -29.64
N GLN A 176 5.34 -1.45 -30.83
CA GLN A 176 5.82 -0.94 -32.11
C GLN A 176 5.34 0.51 -32.35
N ALA A 177 4.07 0.82 -32.08
CA ALA A 177 3.50 2.15 -32.24
C ALA A 177 4.17 3.19 -31.33
N LYS A 178 4.53 2.78 -30.10
CA LYS A 178 5.28 3.63 -29.13
C LYS A 178 6.66 4.01 -29.67
N LYS A 179 7.43 3.06 -30.20
CA LYS A 179 8.75 3.32 -30.81
C LYS A 179 8.67 4.28 -32.00
N GLU A 180 7.65 4.10 -32.86
CA GLU A 180 7.43 5.01 -33.99
C GLU A 180 7.02 6.42 -33.52
N ALA A 181 6.13 6.51 -32.51
CA ALA A 181 5.74 7.78 -31.91
C ALA A 181 6.94 8.52 -31.30
N GLU A 182 7.82 7.80 -30.58
CA GLU A 182 9.06 8.32 -30.03
C GLU A 182 9.94 8.95 -31.12
N SER A 183 10.22 8.21 -32.18
CA SER A 183 11.03 8.70 -33.31
C SER A 183 10.45 9.98 -33.93
N LEU A 184 9.12 10.02 -34.12
CA LEU A 184 8.43 11.19 -34.68
C LEU A 184 8.47 12.40 -33.73
N LEU A 185 8.24 12.20 -32.44
CA LEU A 185 8.29 13.26 -31.42
C LEU A 185 9.69 13.87 -31.31
N LEU A 186 10.73 13.05 -31.30
CA LEU A 186 12.12 13.52 -31.25
C LEU A 186 12.55 14.31 -32.51
N SER A 187 11.84 14.14 -33.63
CA SER A 187 12.11 14.88 -34.87
C SER A 187 11.56 16.31 -34.89
N LEU A 188 10.74 16.69 -33.89
CA LEU A 188 10.08 18.00 -33.88
C LEU A 188 11.08 19.18 -33.79
N ARG A 189 10.75 20.25 -34.45
CA ARG A 189 11.50 21.50 -34.44
C ARG A 189 10.52 22.67 -34.27
N ALA A 190 10.92 23.65 -33.48
CA ALA A 190 10.14 24.88 -33.28
C ALA A 190 10.30 25.86 -34.43
N GLY A 191 9.21 26.55 -34.78
CA GLY A 191 9.22 27.63 -35.79
C GLY A 191 7.82 28.06 -36.21
N GLY A 192 7.69 29.29 -36.70
CA GLY A 192 6.42 29.87 -37.15
C GLY A 192 5.60 30.55 -36.07
N GLY A 193 4.35 30.87 -36.38
CA GLY A 193 3.39 31.55 -35.49
C GLY A 193 2.55 30.57 -34.68
N THR A 194 1.39 31.04 -34.15
CA THR A 194 0.54 30.25 -33.22
C THR A 194 -0.92 30.30 -33.69
N VAL A 195 -1.27 29.43 -34.66
CA VAL A 195 -2.60 29.30 -35.28
C VAL A 195 -3.23 27.94 -34.87
N LEU A 196 -4.12 27.94 -33.91
CA LEU A 196 -4.67 26.75 -33.27
C LEU A 196 -5.88 26.12 -33.99
N GLY A 197 -6.76 26.95 -34.55
CA GLY A 197 -8.11 26.54 -34.98
C GLY A 197 -8.12 25.38 -36.00
N GLY A 198 -7.14 25.39 -36.93
CA GLY A 198 -6.99 24.30 -37.90
C GLY A 198 -6.61 22.97 -37.23
N ALA A 199 -5.63 23.01 -36.32
CA ALA A 199 -5.16 21.85 -35.58
C ALA A 199 -6.24 21.26 -34.66
N PHE A 200 -6.97 22.15 -34.00
CA PHE A 200 -8.05 21.74 -33.11
C PHE A 200 -9.19 21.03 -33.88
N ARG A 201 -9.64 21.58 -35.00
CA ARG A 201 -10.65 20.93 -35.87
C ARG A 201 -10.15 19.57 -36.36
N GLU A 202 -8.90 19.47 -36.77
CA GLU A 202 -8.33 18.22 -37.24
C GLU A 202 -8.27 17.18 -36.10
N ALA A 203 -7.90 17.55 -34.87
CA ALA A 203 -7.89 16.67 -33.73
C ALA A 203 -9.29 16.10 -33.42
N VAL A 204 -10.32 16.95 -33.41
CA VAL A 204 -11.71 16.54 -33.21
C VAL A 204 -12.17 15.60 -34.33
N ARG A 205 -11.85 15.93 -35.59
CA ARG A 205 -12.17 15.08 -36.75
C ARG A 205 -11.56 13.68 -36.64
N LEU A 206 -10.29 13.60 -36.25
CA LEU A 206 -9.59 12.34 -36.06
C LEU A 206 -10.21 11.48 -34.96
N LEU A 207 -10.64 12.09 -33.86
CA LEU A 207 -11.30 11.39 -32.76
C LEU A 207 -12.68 10.88 -33.13
N HIS A 208 -13.44 11.58 -33.98
CA HIS A 208 -14.72 11.06 -34.46
C HIS A 208 -14.56 9.81 -35.33
N GLY A 209 -13.42 9.65 -35.99
CA GLY A 209 -13.12 8.53 -36.88
C GLY A 209 -12.63 7.25 -36.19
N VAL A 210 -12.45 7.26 -34.86
CA VAL A 210 -11.90 6.10 -34.13
C VAL A 210 -12.90 5.60 -33.07
N PRO A 211 -12.90 4.28 -32.78
CA PRO A 211 -13.65 3.72 -31.67
C PRO A 211 -13.03 4.13 -30.32
N GLY A 212 -13.81 4.18 -29.28
CA GLY A 212 -13.42 4.47 -27.92
C GLY A 212 -14.59 5.08 -27.15
N GLU A 213 -14.80 4.63 -25.93
CA GLU A 213 -15.86 5.16 -25.06
C GLU A 213 -15.55 6.59 -24.62
N ARG A 214 -14.27 6.90 -24.40
CA ARG A 214 -13.80 8.21 -23.98
C ARG A 214 -12.87 8.81 -25.02
N LYS A 215 -13.18 10.04 -25.44
CA LYS A 215 -12.44 10.79 -26.46
C LYS A 215 -12.00 12.13 -25.89
N ALA A 216 -10.72 12.43 -25.97
CA ALA A 216 -10.16 13.65 -25.38
C ALA A 216 -9.17 14.34 -26.32
N VAL A 217 -9.09 15.67 -26.20
CA VAL A 217 -8.03 16.51 -26.78
C VAL A 217 -7.28 17.19 -25.63
N LEU A 218 -5.94 17.15 -25.69
CA LEU A 218 -5.07 17.97 -24.85
C LEU A 218 -4.38 19.01 -25.71
N VAL A 219 -4.62 20.29 -25.43
CA VAL A 219 -3.97 21.42 -26.11
C VAL A 219 -2.83 21.95 -25.26
N LEU A 220 -1.62 22.05 -25.81
CA LEU A 220 -0.48 22.75 -25.19
C LEU A 220 -0.05 23.94 -26.04
N THR A 221 0.09 25.11 -25.41
CA THR A 221 0.69 26.30 -26.03
C THR A 221 1.36 27.19 -24.99
N ASP A 222 2.38 27.94 -25.41
CA ASP A 222 3.09 28.96 -24.62
C ASP A 222 2.81 30.41 -25.08
N GLY A 223 1.93 30.58 -26.09
CA GLY A 223 1.69 31.87 -26.71
C GLY A 223 0.24 32.30 -26.78
N LEU A 224 0.05 33.50 -27.28
CA LEU A 224 -1.26 34.05 -27.62
C LEU A 224 -1.77 33.44 -28.94
N ILE A 225 -3.03 32.99 -28.91
CA ILE A 225 -3.67 32.40 -30.08
C ILE A 225 -4.06 33.50 -31.07
N ALA A 226 -3.57 33.37 -32.30
CA ALA A 226 -3.80 34.35 -33.36
C ALA A 226 -5.18 34.21 -34.04
N ASP A 227 -5.84 33.09 -33.87
CA ASP A 227 -7.15 32.79 -34.47
C ASP A 227 -8.30 33.54 -33.80
N ALA A 228 -9.44 33.58 -34.51
CA ALA A 228 -10.73 33.87 -33.90
C ALA A 228 -11.08 32.80 -32.87
N LYS A 229 -11.24 33.19 -31.62
CA LYS A 229 -11.38 32.28 -30.47
C LYS A 229 -12.75 31.62 -30.42
N GLU A 230 -13.83 32.35 -30.72
CA GLU A 230 -15.20 31.86 -30.54
C GLU A 230 -15.52 30.59 -31.35
N PRO A 231 -15.12 30.44 -32.63
CA PRO A 231 -15.34 29.21 -33.37
C PRO A 231 -14.62 27.98 -32.77
N ILE A 232 -13.49 28.19 -32.08
CA ILE A 232 -12.76 27.11 -31.39
C ILE A 232 -13.51 26.70 -30.12
N LEU A 233 -14.01 27.69 -29.37
CA LEU A 233 -14.79 27.47 -28.16
C LEU A 233 -16.14 26.78 -28.44
N ASP A 234 -16.82 27.20 -29.53
CA ASP A 234 -18.09 26.54 -29.95
C ASP A 234 -17.87 25.10 -30.37
N LEU A 235 -16.78 24.82 -31.10
CA LEU A 235 -16.42 23.46 -31.46
C LEU A 235 -16.11 22.60 -30.22
N ALA A 236 -15.38 23.14 -29.23
CA ALA A 236 -15.10 22.44 -27.99
C ALA A 236 -16.39 22.05 -27.25
N GLN A 237 -17.38 22.96 -27.23
CA GLN A 237 -18.65 22.73 -26.55
C GLN A 237 -19.54 21.72 -27.27
N THR A 238 -19.52 21.68 -28.62
CA THR A 238 -20.46 20.89 -29.43
C THR A 238 -19.90 19.57 -29.93
N SER A 239 -18.59 19.36 -29.84
CA SER A 239 -17.93 18.18 -30.41
C SER A 239 -18.22 16.86 -29.69
N GLY A 240 -18.67 16.88 -28.43
CA GLY A 240 -18.78 15.70 -27.60
C GLY A 240 -17.43 15.07 -27.22
N VAL A 241 -16.34 15.81 -27.40
CA VAL A 241 -14.98 15.42 -27.04
C VAL A 241 -14.56 16.20 -25.80
N GLU A 242 -13.98 15.55 -24.82
CA GLU A 242 -13.42 16.21 -23.64
C GLU A 242 -12.17 17.02 -24.05
N VAL A 243 -12.12 18.31 -23.70
CA VAL A 243 -11.02 19.19 -24.11
C VAL A 243 -10.29 19.72 -22.88
N SER A 244 -9.06 19.26 -22.69
CA SER A 244 -8.15 19.81 -21.68
C SER A 244 -7.14 20.75 -22.32
N ALA A 245 -6.70 21.75 -21.55
CA ALA A 245 -5.78 22.76 -22.03
C ALA A 245 -4.65 23.02 -21.04
N LEU A 246 -3.44 23.20 -21.54
CA LEU A 246 -2.24 23.46 -20.77
C LEU A 246 -1.56 24.74 -21.25
N ALA A 247 -1.49 25.73 -20.36
CA ALA A 247 -0.79 27.00 -20.57
C ALA A 247 0.64 26.88 -20.05
N LEU A 248 1.64 27.16 -20.89
CA LEU A 248 3.05 27.14 -20.54
C LEU A 248 3.63 28.54 -20.40
N GLY A 249 4.06 28.87 -19.18
CA GLY A 249 4.65 30.17 -18.90
C GLY A 249 3.64 31.33 -18.78
N PRO A 250 4.12 32.55 -18.55
CA PRO A 250 3.28 33.71 -18.34
C PRO A 250 2.66 34.29 -19.61
N ASP A 251 3.27 34.01 -20.78
CA ASP A 251 2.86 34.61 -22.08
C ASP A 251 1.72 33.81 -22.74
N ALA A 252 1.36 32.65 -22.22
CA ALA A 252 0.27 31.86 -22.74
C ALA A 252 -1.09 32.52 -22.51
N ASP A 253 -2.01 32.33 -23.47
CA ASP A 253 -3.39 32.84 -23.39
C ASP A 253 -4.22 32.06 -22.38
N ALA A 254 -3.81 32.14 -21.10
CA ALA A 254 -4.44 31.38 -20.02
C ALA A 254 -5.96 31.63 -19.89
N PRO A 255 -6.51 32.85 -20.03
CA PRO A 255 -7.94 33.05 -19.99
C PRO A 255 -8.69 32.30 -21.09
N PHE A 256 -8.20 32.31 -22.32
CA PHE A 256 -8.78 31.55 -23.43
C PHE A 256 -8.69 30.03 -23.19
N LEU A 257 -7.52 29.55 -22.82
CA LEU A 257 -7.31 28.11 -22.57
C LEU A 257 -8.16 27.58 -21.41
N LYS A 258 -8.36 28.38 -20.37
CA LYS A 258 -9.25 28.05 -19.26
C LYS A 258 -10.71 27.94 -19.73
N GLU A 259 -11.15 28.89 -20.58
CA GLU A 259 -12.51 28.86 -21.13
C GLU A 259 -12.67 27.69 -22.12
N LEU A 260 -11.65 27.38 -22.92
CA LEU A 260 -11.62 26.24 -23.83
C LEU A 260 -11.83 24.91 -23.07
N ALA A 261 -11.06 24.70 -22.00
CA ALA A 261 -11.20 23.51 -21.16
C ALA A 261 -12.57 23.46 -20.47
N ARG A 262 -13.08 24.59 -19.96
CA ARG A 262 -14.40 24.66 -19.33
C ARG A 262 -15.53 24.29 -20.29
N ARG A 263 -15.55 24.83 -21.52
CA ARG A 263 -16.59 24.52 -22.51
C ARG A 263 -16.49 23.08 -23.03
N GLY A 264 -15.25 22.57 -23.14
CA GLY A 264 -15.01 21.20 -23.57
C GLY A 264 -15.13 20.15 -22.45
N GLY A 265 -15.52 20.56 -21.22
CA GLY A 265 -15.73 19.63 -20.09
C GLY A 265 -14.46 18.96 -19.56
N GLY A 266 -13.28 19.45 -19.94
CA GLY A 266 -12.00 18.92 -19.50
C GLY A 266 -11.32 19.79 -18.41
N ARG A 267 -10.00 19.71 -18.32
CA ARG A 267 -9.18 20.31 -17.24
C ARG A 267 -8.28 21.40 -17.80
N PHE A 268 -8.08 22.43 -16.98
CA PHE A 268 -7.10 23.47 -17.26
C PHE A 268 -5.87 23.30 -16.37
N TYR A 269 -4.69 23.29 -16.97
CA TYR A 269 -3.40 23.24 -16.30
C TYR A 269 -2.61 24.49 -16.62
N GLN A 270 -1.87 25.00 -15.63
CA GLN A 270 -0.90 26.07 -15.82
C GLN A 270 0.47 25.56 -15.37
N ALA A 271 1.43 25.58 -16.27
CA ALA A 271 2.82 25.24 -16.02
C ALA A 271 3.67 26.52 -15.96
N PRO A 272 4.04 27.02 -14.78
CA PRO A 272 4.97 28.16 -14.65
C PRO A 272 6.33 27.88 -15.27
N SER A 273 6.78 26.63 -15.26
CA SER A 273 8.07 26.17 -15.80
C SER A 273 7.89 25.01 -16.78
N PRO A 274 8.70 24.95 -17.85
CA PRO A 274 8.69 23.82 -18.78
C PRO A 274 8.94 22.46 -18.11
N ARG A 275 9.68 22.42 -17.02
CA ARG A 275 10.02 21.20 -16.28
C ARG A 275 8.82 20.49 -15.66
N GLU A 276 7.69 21.19 -15.53
CA GLU A 276 6.46 20.60 -15.01
C GLU A 276 5.67 19.81 -16.08
N LEU A 277 5.97 20.04 -17.37
CA LEU A 277 5.22 19.44 -18.48
C LEU A 277 5.14 17.90 -18.41
N PRO A 278 6.23 17.14 -18.19
CA PRO A 278 6.13 15.68 -18.15
C PRO A 278 5.15 15.18 -17.08
N ARG A 279 5.13 15.81 -15.91
CA ARG A 279 4.20 15.47 -14.84
C ARG A 279 2.75 15.80 -15.18
N LEU A 280 2.51 16.95 -15.80
CA LEU A 280 1.16 17.38 -16.18
C LEU A 280 0.59 16.52 -17.32
N PHE A 281 1.42 16.12 -18.29
CA PHE A 281 1.03 15.20 -19.35
C PHE A 281 0.69 13.81 -18.81
N LEU A 282 1.51 13.28 -17.90
CA LEU A 282 1.22 12.03 -17.22
C LEU A 282 -0.09 12.09 -16.45
N ARG A 283 -0.32 13.19 -15.74
CA ARG A 283 -1.56 13.41 -14.99
C ARG A 283 -2.78 13.41 -15.91
N GLU A 284 -2.71 14.12 -17.04
CA GLU A 284 -3.79 14.10 -18.03
C GLU A 284 -3.97 12.71 -18.64
N GLY A 285 -2.88 12.01 -18.96
CA GLY A 285 -2.94 10.64 -19.45
C GLY A 285 -3.62 9.69 -18.46
N GLN A 286 -3.30 9.80 -17.18
CA GLN A 286 -3.97 9.02 -16.14
C GLN A 286 -5.47 9.33 -16.06
N GLU A 287 -5.85 10.60 -16.17
CA GLU A 287 -7.26 11.01 -16.16
C GLU A 287 -8.02 10.51 -17.39
N VAL A 288 -7.43 10.58 -18.59
CA VAL A 288 -8.09 10.13 -19.82
C VAL A 288 -8.08 8.62 -19.96
N PHE A 289 -6.95 7.97 -19.66
CA PHE A 289 -6.75 6.53 -19.84
C PHE A 289 -7.20 5.70 -18.63
N ARG A 290 -7.71 6.31 -17.56
CA ARG A 290 -8.24 5.56 -16.41
C ARG A 290 -9.53 4.84 -16.77
N GLY A 291 -9.73 3.66 -16.16
CA GLY A 291 -11.04 3.00 -16.20
C GLY A 291 -12.09 3.79 -15.41
N GLU A 292 -13.35 3.63 -15.75
CA GLU A 292 -14.44 4.21 -14.98
C GLU A 292 -14.82 3.31 -13.81
N ALA A 293 -15.12 3.92 -12.64
CA ALA A 293 -15.78 3.22 -11.56
C ALA A 293 -17.24 2.99 -11.95
N LEU A 294 -17.69 1.77 -11.79
CA LEU A 294 -19.12 1.46 -11.93
C LEU A 294 -19.84 1.88 -10.66
N GLU A 295 -20.91 2.65 -10.81
CA GLU A 295 -21.81 3.01 -9.72
C GLU A 295 -23.09 2.19 -9.83
N GLY A 296 -23.57 1.65 -8.69
CA GLY A 296 -24.76 0.81 -8.68
C GLY A 296 -24.83 -0.09 -7.46
N ARG A 297 -25.52 -1.21 -7.60
CA ARG A 297 -25.61 -2.22 -6.54
C ARG A 297 -24.99 -3.53 -7.04
N PHE A 298 -23.78 -3.83 -6.56
CA PHE A 298 -23.00 -4.97 -6.97
C PHE A 298 -22.98 -6.02 -5.84
N PRO A 299 -23.61 -7.18 -6.01
CA PRO A 299 -23.58 -8.24 -5.00
C PRO A 299 -22.16 -8.75 -4.83
N VAL A 300 -21.80 -9.09 -3.58
CA VAL A 300 -20.46 -9.60 -3.24
C VAL A 300 -20.57 -11.06 -2.87
N GLU A 301 -19.72 -11.86 -3.47
CA GLU A 301 -19.54 -13.27 -3.14
C GLU A 301 -18.16 -13.46 -2.49
N ALA A 302 -18.15 -14.07 -1.30
CA ALA A 302 -16.93 -14.41 -0.60
C ALA A 302 -16.47 -15.81 -0.99
N ARG A 303 -15.19 -15.97 -1.31
CA ARG A 303 -14.57 -17.28 -1.47
C ARG A 303 -14.20 -17.85 -0.11
N PRO A 304 -14.24 -19.18 0.06
CA PRO A 304 -13.85 -19.81 1.31
C PRO A 304 -12.40 -19.50 1.67
N HIS A 305 -12.20 -18.70 2.70
CA HIS A 305 -10.89 -18.32 3.22
C HIS A 305 -11.05 -17.87 4.68
N PRO A 306 -10.12 -18.14 5.60
CA PRO A 306 -10.24 -17.75 7.00
C PRO A 306 -10.48 -16.26 7.25
N LEU A 307 -10.02 -15.40 6.35
CA LEU A 307 -10.32 -13.96 6.43
C LEU A 307 -11.77 -13.62 6.07
N THR A 308 -12.46 -14.45 5.31
CA THR A 308 -13.84 -14.21 4.85
C THR A 308 -14.87 -15.06 5.59
N GLU A 309 -14.43 -16.07 6.32
CA GLU A 309 -15.29 -16.98 7.07
C GLU A 309 -16.07 -16.24 8.15
N GLY A 310 -17.39 -16.48 8.20
CA GLY A 310 -18.28 -15.85 9.17
C GLY A 310 -18.78 -14.46 8.80
N PHE A 311 -18.28 -13.83 7.73
CA PHE A 311 -18.72 -12.52 7.30
C PHE A 311 -19.77 -12.58 6.19
N ARG A 312 -20.73 -11.63 6.25
CA ARG A 312 -21.75 -11.41 5.19
C ARG A 312 -21.55 -10.03 4.59
N PHE A 313 -20.96 -10.00 3.41
CA PHE A 313 -20.62 -8.74 2.74
C PHE A 313 -21.86 -8.09 2.12
N PRO A 314 -22.10 -6.78 2.36
CA PRO A 314 -23.16 -6.05 1.70
C PRO A 314 -22.83 -5.83 0.21
N PRO A 315 -23.83 -5.55 -0.63
CA PRO A 315 -23.57 -5.10 -1.98
C PRO A 315 -22.75 -3.82 -2.01
N LEU A 316 -21.82 -3.71 -2.97
CA LEU A 316 -21.02 -2.51 -3.17
C LEU A 316 -21.82 -1.45 -3.92
N SER A 317 -21.61 -0.19 -3.59
CA SER A 317 -22.14 0.97 -4.32
C SER A 317 -21.21 1.47 -5.41
N VAL A 318 -19.92 1.14 -5.30
CA VAL A 318 -18.86 1.49 -6.27
C VAL A 318 -17.99 0.28 -6.50
N LEU A 319 -17.73 -0.02 -7.76
CA LEU A 319 -16.86 -1.13 -8.17
C LEU A 319 -15.91 -0.67 -9.28
N LEU A 320 -14.62 -0.83 -9.08
CA LEU A 320 -13.64 -0.74 -10.16
C LEU A 320 -13.57 -2.11 -10.85
N PRO A 321 -13.89 -2.20 -12.15
CA PRO A 321 -13.77 -3.46 -12.87
C PRO A 321 -12.33 -3.97 -12.83
N ALA A 322 -12.13 -5.11 -12.17
CA ALA A 322 -10.81 -5.68 -11.95
C ALA A 322 -10.79 -7.19 -12.17
N ARG A 323 -9.66 -7.70 -12.60
CA ARG A 323 -9.29 -9.11 -12.55
C ARG A 323 -8.08 -9.29 -11.65
N ALA A 324 -7.97 -10.45 -11.05
CA ALA A 324 -6.78 -10.78 -10.26
C ALA A 324 -5.64 -11.24 -11.18
N GLU A 325 -4.41 -11.01 -10.73
CA GLU A 325 -3.23 -11.64 -11.29
C GLU A 325 -3.19 -13.13 -10.96
N LEU A 326 -2.50 -13.92 -11.79
CA LEU A 326 -2.43 -15.38 -11.63
C LEU A 326 -1.82 -15.82 -10.30
N TRP A 327 -0.96 -14.99 -9.70
CA TRP A 327 -0.30 -15.26 -8.43
C TRP A 327 -1.12 -14.83 -7.22
N ALA A 328 -2.17 -14.04 -7.43
CA ALA A 328 -2.98 -13.47 -6.35
C ALA A 328 -4.18 -14.36 -6.03
N GLU A 329 -4.48 -14.48 -4.74
CA GLU A 329 -5.66 -15.17 -4.24
C GLU A 329 -6.83 -14.19 -4.16
N VAL A 330 -7.95 -14.53 -4.80
CA VAL A 330 -9.17 -13.72 -4.78
C VAL A 330 -10.01 -14.11 -3.58
N LEU A 331 -10.31 -13.16 -2.71
CA LEU A 331 -11.17 -13.37 -1.55
C LEU A 331 -12.62 -12.95 -1.78
N LEU A 332 -12.83 -11.84 -2.50
CA LEU A 332 -14.16 -11.32 -2.79
C LEU A 332 -14.33 -11.09 -4.29
N THR A 333 -15.50 -11.43 -4.81
CA THR A 333 -15.88 -11.21 -6.20
C THR A 333 -17.24 -10.52 -6.34
N SER A 334 -17.50 -9.92 -7.49
CA SER A 334 -18.84 -9.48 -7.91
C SER A 334 -19.05 -9.94 -9.36
N GLY A 335 -19.74 -11.06 -9.52
CA GLY A 335 -19.75 -11.83 -10.75
C GLY A 335 -18.32 -12.26 -11.14
N GLU A 336 -17.92 -12.00 -12.37
CA GLU A 336 -16.56 -12.34 -12.84
C GLU A 336 -15.47 -11.34 -12.41
N ARG A 337 -15.83 -10.26 -11.72
CA ARG A 337 -14.90 -9.20 -11.33
C ARG A 337 -14.34 -9.47 -9.94
N ALA A 338 -13.02 -9.35 -9.81
CA ALA A 338 -12.37 -9.41 -8.51
C ALA A 338 -12.60 -8.10 -7.72
N VAL A 339 -13.00 -8.23 -6.47
CA VAL A 339 -13.24 -7.10 -5.55
C VAL A 339 -12.09 -6.96 -4.57
N LEU A 340 -11.64 -8.06 -3.98
CA LEU A 340 -10.48 -8.11 -3.09
C LEU A 340 -9.59 -9.26 -3.50
N ALA A 341 -8.34 -8.97 -3.73
CA ALA A 341 -7.30 -9.97 -3.92
C ALA A 341 -6.11 -9.69 -2.99
N ILE A 342 -5.49 -10.79 -2.54
CA ILE A 342 -4.34 -10.79 -1.65
C ILE A 342 -3.20 -11.59 -2.26
N GLY A 343 -1.98 -11.42 -1.74
CA GLY A 343 -0.86 -12.24 -2.13
C GLY A 343 0.43 -11.86 -1.43
N GLU A 344 1.48 -12.63 -1.68
CA GLU A 344 2.81 -12.43 -1.11
C GLU A 344 3.80 -12.01 -2.19
N ARG A 345 4.66 -11.04 -1.88
CA ARG A 345 5.72 -10.55 -2.76
C ARG A 345 6.99 -10.28 -1.96
N GLY A 346 8.05 -11.02 -2.30
CA GLY A 346 9.25 -11.05 -1.45
C GLY A 346 8.91 -11.63 -0.09
N GLU A 347 9.24 -10.92 0.97
CA GLU A 347 8.90 -11.27 2.36
C GLU A 347 7.61 -10.57 2.84
N GLY A 348 7.03 -9.69 2.03
CA GLY A 348 5.86 -8.90 2.38
C GLY A 348 4.55 -9.43 1.83
N ARG A 349 3.46 -8.83 2.30
CA ARG A 349 2.10 -9.16 1.91
C ARG A 349 1.41 -7.96 1.32
N VAL A 350 0.62 -8.20 0.29
CA VAL A 350 -0.09 -7.14 -0.43
C VAL A 350 -1.54 -7.52 -0.63
N ALA A 351 -2.41 -6.53 -0.52
CA ALA A 351 -3.82 -6.63 -0.85
C ALA A 351 -4.24 -5.46 -1.74
N ALA A 352 -5.23 -5.69 -2.59
CA ALA A 352 -5.88 -4.63 -3.33
C ALA A 352 -7.40 -4.79 -3.27
N LEU A 353 -8.08 -3.71 -2.96
CA LEU A 353 -9.52 -3.61 -2.82
C LEU A 353 -10.09 -2.71 -3.91
N ALA A 354 -10.87 -3.28 -4.83
CA ALA A 354 -11.45 -2.61 -5.99
C ALA A 354 -12.77 -1.89 -5.68
N THR A 355 -12.96 -1.44 -4.45
CA THR A 355 -14.11 -0.64 -4.03
C THR A 355 -13.70 0.45 -3.05
N ASP A 356 -14.50 1.51 -2.99
CA ASP A 356 -14.32 2.63 -2.06
C ASP A 356 -14.91 2.29 -0.69
N LEU A 357 -14.05 2.23 0.33
CA LEU A 357 -14.43 1.92 1.71
C LEU A 357 -15.47 2.90 2.28
N SER A 358 -15.33 4.18 1.94
CA SER A 358 -16.19 5.24 2.47
C SER A 358 -17.62 5.19 1.91
N ARG A 359 -17.79 4.67 0.69
CA ARG A 359 -19.07 4.60 -0.03
C ARG A 359 -19.73 3.24 0.09
N SER A 360 -18.96 2.16 -0.13
CA SER A 360 -19.52 0.80 -0.17
C SER A 360 -19.68 0.16 1.19
N TRP A 361 -18.79 0.47 2.16
CA TRP A 361 -18.79 -0.19 3.47
C TRP A 361 -19.15 0.72 4.64
N ARG A 362 -19.72 1.89 4.37
CA ARG A 362 -20.18 2.81 5.41
C ARG A 362 -21.17 2.14 6.38
N ASP A 363 -22.10 1.39 5.83
CA ASP A 363 -23.19 0.74 6.58
C ASP A 363 -22.93 -0.77 6.77
N PHE A 364 -21.66 -1.20 6.71
CA PHE A 364 -21.28 -2.59 6.98
C PHE A 364 -20.85 -2.73 8.44
N PRO A 365 -21.68 -3.31 9.33
CA PRO A 365 -21.39 -3.37 10.76
C PRO A 365 -20.11 -4.16 11.09
N GLU A 366 -19.82 -5.18 10.29
CA GLU A 366 -18.69 -6.09 10.47
C GLU A 366 -17.42 -5.59 9.77
N ALA A 367 -17.45 -4.43 9.08
CA ALA A 367 -16.31 -3.90 8.33
C ALA A 367 -15.04 -3.78 9.18
N SER A 368 -15.17 -3.28 10.41
CA SER A 368 -14.03 -3.10 11.31
C SER A 368 -13.38 -4.43 11.70
N ALA A 369 -14.17 -5.46 11.95
CA ALA A 369 -13.68 -6.80 12.29
C ALA A 369 -12.98 -7.46 11.09
N PHE A 370 -13.61 -7.40 9.91
CA PHE A 370 -13.05 -7.93 8.68
C PHE A 370 -11.74 -7.23 8.29
N LEU A 371 -11.75 -5.89 8.24
CA LEU A 371 -10.54 -5.11 7.92
C LEU A 371 -9.45 -5.31 8.97
N GLY A 372 -9.80 -5.44 10.25
CA GLY A 372 -8.87 -5.78 11.30
C GLY A 372 -8.18 -7.13 11.05
N GLY A 373 -8.91 -8.13 10.57
CA GLY A 373 -8.36 -9.41 10.11
C GLY A 373 -7.40 -9.24 8.95
N LEU A 374 -7.80 -8.48 7.93
CA LEU A 374 -6.97 -8.18 6.75
C LEU A 374 -5.68 -7.42 7.13
N PHE A 375 -5.78 -6.40 8.01
CA PHE A 375 -4.60 -5.66 8.47
C PHE A 375 -3.62 -6.55 9.23
N ARG A 376 -4.12 -7.42 10.13
CA ARG A 376 -3.28 -8.40 10.84
C ARG A 376 -2.59 -9.36 9.87
N TRP A 377 -3.30 -9.84 8.87
CA TRP A 377 -2.72 -10.70 7.84
C TRP A 377 -1.60 -9.95 7.09
N LEU A 378 -1.82 -8.70 6.69
CA LEU A 378 -0.84 -7.90 5.96
C LEU A 378 0.47 -7.68 6.74
N ILE A 379 0.40 -7.39 8.04
CA ILE A 379 1.58 -7.16 8.87
C ILE A 379 2.24 -8.44 9.38
N GLY A 380 1.60 -9.58 9.17
CA GLY A 380 2.01 -10.87 9.71
C GLY A 380 3.40 -11.33 9.30
N ALA A 381 3.91 -10.88 8.16
CA ALA A 381 5.24 -11.26 7.68
C ALA A 381 6.40 -10.68 8.53
N ARG A 382 6.15 -9.64 9.33
CA ARG A 382 7.22 -8.92 10.06
C ARG A 382 7.34 -9.24 11.54
N ARG A 383 6.32 -9.83 12.18
CA ARG A 383 6.30 -9.97 13.62
C ARG A 383 6.39 -11.43 14.06
N ALA A 384 7.35 -11.71 14.91
CA ALA A 384 7.47 -13.02 15.55
C ALA A 384 6.28 -13.30 16.46
N LEU A 385 5.84 -14.55 16.49
CA LEU A 385 4.84 -15.00 17.43
C LEU A 385 5.45 -15.12 18.83
N ALA A 386 4.80 -14.52 19.82
CA ALA A 386 5.12 -14.68 21.22
C ALA A 386 3.87 -15.15 21.99
N LEU A 387 4.04 -16.14 22.84
CA LEU A 387 2.98 -16.72 23.65
C LEU A 387 3.34 -16.56 25.12
N TYR A 388 2.44 -15.94 25.88
CA TYR A 388 2.60 -15.73 27.31
C TYR A 388 1.46 -16.35 28.06
N ALA A 389 1.77 -16.97 29.19
CA ALA A 389 0.78 -17.56 30.09
C ALA A 389 0.95 -16.95 31.49
N TYR A 390 -0.11 -16.40 32.04
CA TYR A 390 -0.13 -15.76 33.35
C TYR A 390 -1.13 -16.48 34.25
N PRO A 391 -0.76 -16.90 35.45
CA PRO A 391 -1.72 -17.40 36.43
C PRO A 391 -2.75 -16.31 36.80
N GLU A 392 -4.03 -16.62 36.74
CA GLU A 392 -5.11 -15.69 37.08
C GLU A 392 -6.24 -16.44 37.84
N GLY A 393 -6.23 -16.34 39.15
CA GLY A 393 -7.13 -17.11 40.03
C GLY A 393 -6.88 -18.63 39.93
N GLU A 394 -7.92 -19.41 39.69
CA GLU A 394 -7.81 -20.86 39.46
C GLU A 394 -7.47 -21.24 38.01
N GLY A 395 -7.30 -20.25 37.13
CA GLY A 395 -7.02 -20.43 35.71
C GLY A 395 -5.73 -19.78 35.24
N VAL A 396 -5.52 -19.81 33.92
CA VAL A 396 -4.38 -19.21 33.25
C VAL A 396 -4.90 -18.27 32.18
N ARG A 397 -4.45 -17.02 32.22
CA ARG A 397 -4.65 -16.05 31.17
C ARG A 397 -3.54 -16.21 30.13
N VAL A 398 -3.93 -16.49 28.91
CA VAL A 398 -3.02 -16.66 27.79
C VAL A 398 -3.06 -15.43 26.91
N VAL A 399 -1.91 -14.87 26.62
CA VAL A 399 -1.74 -13.74 25.72
C VAL A 399 -0.86 -14.19 24.57
N ALA A 400 -1.41 -14.18 23.38
CA ALA A 400 -0.67 -14.40 22.15
C ALA A 400 -0.42 -13.06 21.45
N LEU A 401 0.84 -12.79 21.13
CA LEU A 401 1.26 -11.61 20.35
C LEU A 401 1.83 -12.10 19.03
N GLY A 402 1.29 -11.65 17.92
CA GLY A 402 1.80 -12.00 16.61
C GLY A 402 0.71 -12.08 15.54
N PRO A 403 1.10 -12.43 14.33
CA PRO A 403 0.25 -12.46 13.14
C PRO A 403 -0.65 -13.70 13.11
N LEU A 404 -1.49 -13.85 14.12
CA LEU A 404 -2.48 -14.92 14.20
C LEU A 404 -3.77 -14.47 13.50
N GLU A 405 -4.42 -15.38 12.78
CA GLU A 405 -5.60 -15.05 11.99
C GLU A 405 -6.90 -15.41 12.68
N ALA A 406 -6.99 -16.63 13.20
CA ALA A 406 -8.12 -17.12 13.98
C ALA A 406 -7.62 -18.04 15.10
N PRO A 407 -6.84 -17.51 16.06
CA PRO A 407 -6.23 -18.34 17.09
C PRO A 407 -7.28 -18.92 18.03
N GLU A 408 -7.16 -20.21 18.27
CA GLU A 408 -7.93 -20.97 19.25
C GLU A 408 -7.00 -21.57 20.30
N ILE A 409 -7.51 -21.77 21.50
CA ILE A 409 -6.82 -22.56 22.51
C ILE A 409 -7.59 -23.85 22.74
N LEU A 410 -6.90 -24.96 22.60
CA LEU A 410 -7.36 -26.29 23.00
C LEU A 410 -6.88 -26.55 24.43
N SER A 411 -7.80 -26.62 25.39
CA SER A 411 -7.51 -26.93 26.79
C SER A 411 -8.60 -27.86 27.33
N GLY A 412 -8.21 -28.92 28.03
CA GLY A 412 -9.16 -29.92 28.57
C GLY A 412 -10.03 -30.58 27.50
N GLY A 413 -9.55 -30.71 26.26
CA GLY A 413 -10.32 -31.28 25.16
C GLY A 413 -11.31 -30.30 24.49
N THR A 414 -11.41 -29.06 25.00
CA THR A 414 -12.32 -28.03 24.47
C THR A 414 -11.54 -26.97 23.70
N ARG A 415 -11.99 -26.63 22.49
CA ARG A 415 -11.46 -25.50 21.73
C ARG A 415 -12.22 -24.23 22.09
N ARG A 416 -11.48 -23.16 22.36
CA ARG A 416 -12.02 -21.83 22.65
C ARG A 416 -11.32 -20.80 21.77
N PRO A 417 -12.07 -19.94 21.06
CA PRO A 417 -11.45 -18.87 20.29
C PRO A 417 -10.79 -17.87 21.23
N MET A 418 -9.64 -17.33 20.82
CA MET A 418 -9.01 -16.23 21.53
C MET A 418 -9.67 -14.91 21.13
N VAL A 419 -9.85 -14.02 22.11
CA VAL A 419 -10.45 -12.70 21.90
C VAL A 419 -9.38 -11.71 21.45
N PRO A 420 -9.55 -11.02 20.31
CA PRO A 420 -8.63 -9.96 19.90
C PRO A 420 -8.76 -8.77 20.85
N THR A 421 -7.65 -8.39 21.48
CA THR A 421 -7.54 -7.22 22.39
C THR A 421 -6.64 -6.12 21.81
N GLY A 422 -6.10 -6.33 20.60
CA GLY A 422 -5.27 -5.39 19.85
C GLY A 422 -4.93 -5.93 18.46
N PRO A 423 -4.23 -5.16 17.62
CA PRO A 423 -3.94 -5.52 16.22
C PRO A 423 -3.21 -6.85 16.05
N LEU A 424 -2.34 -7.20 17.00
CA LEU A 424 -1.55 -8.43 17.05
C LEU A 424 -1.68 -9.15 18.38
N ARG A 425 -2.69 -8.80 19.17
CA ARG A 425 -2.84 -9.30 20.53
C ARG A 425 -4.16 -10.03 20.67
N PHE A 426 -4.07 -11.26 21.12
CA PHE A 426 -5.20 -12.13 21.41
C PHE A 426 -5.10 -12.65 22.83
N GLU A 427 -6.23 -12.76 23.50
CA GLU A 427 -6.29 -13.23 24.88
C GLU A 427 -7.35 -14.32 25.04
N ALA A 428 -7.04 -15.29 25.88
CA ALA A 428 -7.98 -16.31 26.32
C ALA A 428 -7.72 -16.68 27.77
N ARG A 429 -8.74 -17.23 28.43
CA ARG A 429 -8.62 -17.83 29.76
C ARG A 429 -8.85 -19.33 29.67
N VAL A 430 -7.95 -20.11 30.25
CA VAL A 430 -7.98 -21.57 30.24
C VAL A 430 -7.74 -22.12 31.64
N GLU A 431 -8.20 -23.33 31.86
CA GLU A 431 -8.02 -24.07 33.12
C GLU A 431 -6.94 -25.13 32.88
N GLY A 432 -5.67 -24.78 33.11
CA GLY A 432 -4.56 -25.74 32.99
C GLY A 432 -3.83 -25.70 31.65
N GLU A 433 -3.24 -26.83 31.28
CA GLU A 433 -2.45 -26.99 30.07
C GLU A 433 -3.29 -26.77 28.79
N GLY A 434 -2.65 -26.27 27.73
CA GLY A 434 -3.32 -26.05 26.48
C GLY A 434 -2.36 -26.01 25.29
N VAL A 435 -2.95 -25.95 24.12
CA VAL A 435 -2.23 -25.79 22.84
C VAL A 435 -2.87 -24.64 22.06
N LEU A 436 -2.09 -23.64 21.69
CA LEU A 436 -2.51 -22.64 20.73
C LEU A 436 -2.59 -23.26 19.34
N LEU A 437 -3.70 -23.09 18.69
CA LEU A 437 -3.98 -23.54 17.34
C LEU A 437 -4.26 -22.32 16.46
N ASP A 438 -3.59 -22.23 15.31
CA ASP A 438 -3.89 -21.26 14.27
C ASP A 438 -3.40 -21.82 12.93
N ARG A 439 -4.29 -22.05 11.95
CA ARG A 439 -3.98 -22.51 10.57
C ARG A 439 -2.86 -23.56 10.46
N GLY A 440 -2.92 -24.60 11.24
CA GLY A 440 -1.89 -25.65 11.23
C GLY A 440 -0.71 -25.40 12.17
N LEU A 441 -0.57 -24.19 12.72
CA LEU A 441 0.31 -23.88 13.83
C LEU A 441 -0.20 -24.60 15.08
N ARG A 442 0.71 -25.26 15.80
CA ARG A 442 0.43 -25.86 17.10
C ARG A 442 1.55 -25.49 18.05
N LEU A 443 1.26 -24.65 19.03
CA LEU A 443 2.21 -24.26 20.05
C LEU A 443 1.70 -24.70 21.42
N PRO A 444 2.41 -25.59 22.12
CA PRO A 444 2.04 -25.92 23.48
C PRO A 444 2.19 -24.72 24.40
N LEU A 445 1.24 -24.55 25.31
CA LEU A 445 1.37 -23.61 26.41
C LEU A 445 2.37 -24.18 27.42
N ALA A 446 3.55 -23.58 27.48
CA ALA A 446 4.46 -23.84 28.59
C ALA A 446 3.90 -23.16 29.83
N LEU A 447 3.16 -23.91 30.63
CA LEU A 447 2.78 -23.47 31.97
C LEU A 447 3.97 -23.66 32.90
N PRO A 448 4.28 -22.68 33.76
CA PRO A 448 5.24 -22.90 34.83
C PRO A 448 4.70 -24.07 35.70
N LEU A 449 5.43 -25.18 35.74
CA LEU A 449 5.05 -26.33 36.58
C LEU A 449 5.00 -25.89 38.05
N PRO A 450 3.93 -26.22 38.79
CA PRO A 450 3.74 -25.81 40.17
C PRO A 450 4.81 -26.29 41.17
N GLY A 451 5.83 -27.03 40.76
CA GLY A 451 6.89 -27.55 41.62
C GLY A 451 8.29 -27.00 41.34
N GLU A 452 8.53 -26.38 40.19
CA GLU A 452 9.88 -25.91 39.80
C GLU A 452 10.13 -24.45 40.15
N TRP A 453 9.09 -23.64 40.41
CA TRP A 453 9.20 -22.27 40.91
C TRP A 453 8.95 -22.19 42.41
N SER A 454 9.70 -22.95 43.19
CA SER A 454 10.01 -22.50 44.55
C SER A 454 10.86 -21.25 44.37
N PRO A 455 10.49 -20.06 44.91
CA PRO A 455 11.36 -18.94 44.92
C PRO A 455 12.50 -19.18 45.90
N ARG A 456 13.44 -20.01 45.50
CA ARG A 456 14.79 -19.82 46.01
C ARG A 456 15.17 -18.44 45.54
N ASP A 457 15.43 -17.57 46.51
CA ASP A 457 15.72 -16.18 46.33
C ASP A 457 16.73 -16.01 45.18
N GLY A 458 16.27 -15.70 43.98
CA GLY A 458 17.10 -15.54 42.79
C GLY A 458 18.12 -14.42 42.92
N ARG A 459 18.10 -13.71 44.06
CA ARG A 459 19.10 -12.69 44.42
C ARG A 459 20.51 -13.26 44.54
N GLU A 460 20.69 -14.53 44.94
CA GLU A 460 22.03 -15.14 44.95
C GLU A 460 22.55 -15.35 43.54
N VAL A 461 21.72 -15.80 42.61
CA VAL A 461 22.09 -15.98 41.21
C VAL A 461 22.33 -14.62 40.55
N LEU A 462 21.48 -13.64 40.82
CA LEU A 462 21.64 -12.29 40.31
C LEU A 462 22.87 -11.58 40.92
N ARG A 463 23.20 -11.86 42.20
CA ARG A 463 24.42 -11.34 42.84
C ARG A 463 25.66 -11.97 42.21
N ALA A 464 25.69 -13.28 42.01
CA ALA A 464 26.79 -13.99 41.36
C ALA A 464 26.98 -13.52 39.91
N LEU A 465 25.89 -13.25 39.16
CA LEU A 465 25.95 -12.68 37.81
C LEU A 465 26.45 -11.25 37.80
N ALA A 466 26.01 -10.42 38.76
CA ALA A 466 26.46 -9.05 38.90
C ALA A 466 27.95 -8.98 39.25
N GLU A 467 28.41 -9.82 40.20
CA GLU A 467 29.84 -9.93 40.59
C GLU A 467 30.70 -10.44 39.42
N ALA A 468 30.25 -11.47 38.69
CA ALA A 468 30.94 -12.02 37.54
C ALA A 468 31.05 -11.03 36.37
N SER A 469 30.14 -10.07 36.26
CA SER A 469 30.14 -8.99 35.26
C SER A 469 30.80 -7.70 35.72
N GLY A 470 31.40 -7.67 36.94
CA GLY A 470 32.02 -6.47 37.52
C GLY A 470 30.99 -5.43 38.02
N GLY A 471 29.73 -5.82 38.18
CA GLY A 471 28.66 -4.99 38.69
C GLY A 471 28.28 -5.32 40.13
N ARG A 472 27.22 -4.71 40.62
CA ARG A 472 26.59 -4.99 41.91
C ARG A 472 25.08 -5.08 41.81
N LEU A 473 24.46 -5.88 42.67
CA LEU A 473 23.01 -5.94 42.78
C LEU A 473 22.51 -4.64 43.45
N LEU A 474 21.62 -3.91 42.80
CA LEU A 474 21.01 -2.69 43.34
C LEU A 474 19.81 -3.07 44.22
N ALA A 475 19.66 -2.39 45.37
CA ALA A 475 18.57 -2.65 46.30
C ALA A 475 17.21 -2.05 45.84
N GLY A 476 17.25 -1.15 44.84
CA GLY A 476 16.04 -0.56 44.23
C GLY A 476 16.37 0.46 43.12
N PRO A 477 15.35 0.91 42.39
CA PRO A 477 15.56 1.82 41.24
C PRO A 477 16.14 3.19 41.59
N GLY A 478 16.13 3.60 42.88
CA GLY A 478 16.74 4.85 43.34
C GLY A 478 18.25 4.85 43.48
N GLU A 479 18.90 3.66 43.36
CA GLU A 479 20.37 3.53 43.47
C GLU A 479 21.09 3.58 42.11
N ALA A 480 20.36 3.65 41.00
CA ALA A 480 20.93 3.85 39.68
C ALA A 480 21.39 5.31 39.53
N SER A 481 22.65 5.57 39.89
CA SER A 481 23.25 6.86 39.63
C SER A 481 23.42 7.08 38.13
N SER A 482 23.04 8.27 37.66
CA SER A 482 23.23 8.78 36.29
C SER A 482 24.71 8.93 35.93
N GLY A 483 25.38 7.83 35.65
CA GLY A 483 26.77 7.78 35.29
C GLY A 483 26.96 6.99 34.01
N LYS A 484 27.05 7.72 32.90
CA LYS A 484 27.76 7.47 31.64
C LYS A 484 27.77 6.03 31.09
N GLU A 485 27.22 5.92 29.87
CA GLU A 485 27.37 4.86 28.89
C GLU A 485 26.98 3.46 29.36
N ALA A 486 25.70 3.15 29.20
CA ALA A 486 25.23 1.77 29.22
C ALA A 486 25.81 1.04 28.00
N LEU A 487 26.78 0.18 28.21
CA LEU A 487 27.15 -0.85 27.23
C LEU A 487 25.91 -1.68 26.92
N PRO A 488 25.60 -1.95 25.63
CA PRO A 488 24.44 -2.76 25.28
C PRO A 488 24.64 -4.19 25.78
N LEU A 489 24.03 -4.53 26.89
CA LEU A 489 24.08 -5.88 27.50
C LEU A 489 23.40 -6.96 26.61
N ARG A 490 22.55 -6.57 25.67
CA ARG A 490 21.82 -7.49 24.78
C ARG A 490 22.72 -8.47 24.00
N PRO A 491 23.81 -8.06 23.33
CA PRO A 491 24.64 -9.02 22.61
C PRO A 491 25.38 -10.00 23.52
N PHE A 492 25.72 -9.58 24.75
CA PHE A 492 26.38 -10.46 25.73
C PHE A 492 25.43 -11.49 26.32
N LEU A 493 24.17 -11.11 26.61
CA LEU A 493 23.15 -12.04 27.11
C LEU A 493 22.74 -13.06 26.04
N VAL A 494 22.62 -12.65 24.78
CA VAL A 494 22.32 -13.57 23.67
C VAL A 494 23.52 -14.50 23.42
N GLY A 495 24.73 -13.99 23.47
CA GLY A 495 25.95 -14.80 23.32
C GLY A 495 26.11 -15.82 24.45
N PHE A 496 25.79 -15.44 25.69
CA PHE A 496 25.87 -16.35 26.85
C PHE A 496 24.75 -17.41 26.82
N ALA A 497 23.53 -17.04 26.46
CA ALA A 497 22.43 -17.99 26.29
C ALA A 497 22.72 -19.01 25.16
N LEU A 498 23.32 -18.54 24.06
CA LEU A 498 23.74 -19.40 22.95
C LEU A 498 24.88 -20.35 23.39
N ALA A 499 25.84 -19.85 24.18
CA ALA A 499 26.94 -20.68 24.70
C ALA A 499 26.43 -21.75 25.67
N LEU A 500 25.49 -21.43 26.55
CA LEU A 500 24.81 -22.39 27.43
C LEU A 500 24.03 -23.45 26.66
N PHE A 501 23.27 -23.05 25.65
CA PHE A 501 22.52 -23.96 24.79
C PHE A 501 23.47 -24.91 24.02
N LEU A 502 24.57 -24.39 23.48
CA LEU A 502 25.57 -25.23 22.79
C LEU A 502 26.29 -26.17 23.76
N LEU A 503 26.54 -25.74 24.98
CA LEU A 503 27.14 -26.58 26.02
C LEU A 503 26.19 -27.72 26.44
N GLU A 504 24.93 -27.41 26.63
CA GLU A 504 23.90 -28.40 26.92
C GLU A 504 23.79 -29.46 25.82
N ARG A 505 23.71 -29.03 24.57
CA ARG A 505 23.71 -29.93 23.39
C ARG A 505 24.97 -30.76 23.27
N PHE A 506 26.13 -30.18 23.62
CA PHE A 506 27.39 -30.93 23.62
C PHE A 506 27.43 -32.00 24.73
N LEU A 507 26.89 -31.70 25.91
CA LEU A 507 26.80 -32.63 27.02
C LEU A 507 25.82 -33.76 26.73
N GLU A 508 24.64 -33.47 26.17
CA GLU A 508 23.67 -34.49 25.72
C GLU A 508 24.32 -35.41 24.67
N ALA A 509 24.98 -34.85 23.64
CA ALA A 509 25.63 -35.65 22.61
C ALA A 509 26.83 -36.50 23.13
N ARG A 510 27.38 -36.15 24.29
CA ARG A 510 28.41 -36.91 24.95
C ARG A 510 27.84 -38.04 25.81
N LEU A 511 26.70 -37.80 26.47
CA LEU A 511 25.97 -38.81 27.26
C LEU A 511 25.41 -39.90 26.35
N ASP A 512 24.84 -39.53 25.20
CA ASP A 512 24.31 -40.49 24.21
C ASP A 512 25.41 -41.35 23.58
N ARG A 513 26.62 -40.83 23.40
CA ARG A 513 27.78 -41.61 22.92
C ARG A 513 28.39 -42.51 24.02
N GLY A 514 28.14 -42.17 25.28
CA GLY A 514 28.50 -43.01 26.43
C GLY A 514 27.61 -44.23 26.59
N ALA A 515 26.29 -44.04 26.35
CA ALA A 515 25.28 -45.08 26.43
C ALA A 515 25.40 -46.12 25.29
N SER A 516 25.90 -45.74 24.10
CA SER A 516 26.07 -46.67 22.97
C SER A 516 27.35 -47.54 23.05
N ARG A 517 28.19 -47.38 24.07
CA ARG A 517 29.40 -48.20 24.28
C ARG A 517 29.32 -49.21 25.42
N ALA A 518 28.15 -49.35 26.06
CA ALA A 518 27.93 -50.30 27.17
C ALA A 518 26.81 -51.30 26.84
N LEU A 519 27.01 -52.07 25.78
CA LEU A 519 26.33 -53.38 25.64
C LEU A 519 27.28 -54.32 24.87
N PRO A 520 27.45 -55.56 25.37
CA PRO A 520 28.42 -56.53 24.86
C PRO A 520 28.05 -57.08 23.47
#